data_dec768f45f34ce0b84ef3dd4f7221dc6
#
_entry.id   dec768f45f34ce0b84ef3dd4f7221dc6
#
_cell.length_a   1.000
_cell.length_b   1.000
_cell.length_c   1.000
_cell.angle_alpha   90.00
_cell.angle_beta   90.00
_cell.angle_gamma   90.00
#
_symmetry.space_group_name_H-M   'P 1'
#
loop_
_entity.id
_entity.type
_entity.pdbx_description
1 polymer ?
#
loop_
_entity_poly.entity_id
_entity_poly.type
_entity_poly.pdbx_seq_one_letter_code
_entity_poly.pdbx_strand_id
1 'polypeptide(L)'
;MSSSPPDRGIPTPSVDLAYIDDDENAVEEKLQSSLSDLERTGGAPGWLASKLLSAGDWVEREVEERRQMIGGIDNLWLLLREATSDFNPVCACTYVLRGKISVEMLQHAMIRTDKKFPKYHQRLTSVGRKFHGARFEDDPNFDMNNHILMAQLPEPAGRRELDDFMGKFIAQDWDFTRPLWEMIILENYHDEDGGECAIVSRGHHTLADGQGFVISQLYMTSYHDELRKAMNNGAHTLYAAKRGNLLPSKVHPILRPLDPYTDPSNVLIAPLIQIFLASLFWIVYALSLPVSFFFSVYQAVIQITMFLLTCWRVEMLTAPQHGQRVHEREYSSSKVVDLNDIRLCQDAFSGLYPGSAVEKDKGGQDKVRHVTLNDVMCSVMVDVLAAEIISKPQDNSISGRMKKVLTKFLPSPIGFFIVRKPGDWSLRNLTTGSIVYLNPMPPDASISPKMLYDHIHQCRSALSLLKHSLIPRIVFYIMQVTGQVPTLWPVPFGLLNSSKNFVRKWVLVPLIESSLRSFPVILTNVPGPAKNTITLEGVEVMRWAALPPQSGTGTIGMGIISYAGGLCISVAADKVPASEGVARRICERFERRFDYYVRCAKEVVEHRD
;
A
#
# COMPACT_ATOMS: atom_id res chain seq x y z
N MET A 1 59.24 19.62 -17.14
CA MET A 1 58.40 18.96 -18.14
C MET A 1 57.72 17.80 -17.42
N SER A 2 56.53 18.01 -16.86
CA SER A 2 55.69 16.99 -16.26
C SER A 2 54.40 16.94 -17.10
N SER A 3 54.23 15.85 -17.82
CA SER A 3 53.06 15.57 -18.63
C SER A 3 51.93 15.07 -17.70
N SER A 4 50.82 15.82 -17.63
CA SER A 4 49.58 15.40 -17.05
C SER A 4 48.97 14.22 -17.84
N PRO A 5 48.35 13.22 -17.19
CA PRO A 5 47.66 12.16 -17.89
C PRO A 5 46.35 12.68 -18.53
N PRO A 6 45.93 12.10 -19.66
CA PRO A 6 44.74 12.54 -20.37
C PRO A 6 43.48 12.21 -19.56
N ASP A 7 42.63 13.21 -19.46
CA ASP A 7 41.27 13.17 -18.94
C ASP A 7 40.46 12.10 -19.69
N ARG A 8 40.21 10.96 -19.06
CA ARG A 8 39.25 9.97 -19.55
C ARG A 8 37.86 10.43 -19.15
N GLY A 9 37.27 11.23 -20.05
CA GLY A 9 35.85 11.53 -19.96
C GLY A 9 35.05 10.23 -19.76
N ILE A 10 34.36 10.12 -18.65
CA ILE A 10 33.38 9.09 -18.41
C ILE A 10 32.30 9.26 -19.49
N PRO A 11 32.03 8.25 -20.33
CA PRO A 11 30.96 8.36 -21.30
C PRO A 11 29.65 8.49 -20.51
N THR A 12 29.04 9.66 -20.57
CA THR A 12 27.63 9.83 -20.19
C THR A 12 26.82 8.83 -21.02
N PRO A 13 26.12 7.88 -20.42
CA PRO A 13 25.22 7.03 -21.18
C PRO A 13 24.09 7.93 -21.69
N SER A 14 24.13 8.22 -22.98
CA SER A 14 22.97 8.75 -23.68
C SER A 14 21.93 7.64 -23.68
N VAL A 15 21.10 7.61 -22.62
CA VAL A 15 19.91 6.77 -22.61
C VAL A 15 18.95 7.41 -23.60
N ASP A 16 18.74 6.73 -24.71
CA ASP A 16 17.82 7.12 -25.77
C ASP A 16 16.40 7.06 -25.18
N LEU A 17 15.92 8.19 -24.72
CA LEU A 17 14.62 8.37 -24.05
C LEU A 17 13.45 8.31 -25.03
N ALA A 18 13.71 8.35 -26.34
CA ALA A 18 12.74 8.11 -27.40
C ALA A 18 12.15 6.67 -27.38
N TYR A 19 12.87 5.72 -26.76
CA TYR A 19 12.47 4.30 -26.76
C TYR A 19 11.27 3.97 -25.83
N ILE A 20 10.88 4.87 -24.94
CA ILE A 20 9.76 4.63 -24.00
C ILE A 20 8.42 4.99 -24.63
N ASP A 21 8.40 6.04 -25.47
CA ASP A 21 7.20 6.44 -26.24
C ASP A 21 6.95 5.52 -27.44
N ASP A 22 8.01 4.95 -28.03
CA ASP A 22 7.90 4.07 -29.18
C ASP A 22 7.16 2.75 -28.86
N ASP A 23 7.30 2.21 -27.67
CA ASP A 23 6.62 0.96 -27.27
C ASP A 23 5.10 1.16 -27.02
N GLU A 24 4.66 2.27 -26.44
CA GLU A 24 3.23 2.57 -26.26
C GLU A 24 2.60 2.93 -27.62
N ASN A 25 3.26 3.72 -28.45
CA ASN A 25 2.82 4.05 -29.81
C ASN A 25 2.81 2.81 -30.71
N ALA A 26 3.79 1.92 -30.61
CA ALA A 26 3.82 0.67 -31.38
C ALA A 26 2.69 -0.31 -30.98
N VAL A 27 2.28 -0.31 -29.71
CA VAL A 27 1.13 -1.10 -29.25
C VAL A 27 -0.18 -0.50 -29.77
N GLU A 28 -0.30 0.81 -29.79
CA GLU A 28 -1.49 1.52 -30.29
C GLU A 28 -1.61 1.40 -31.82
N GLU A 29 -0.51 1.52 -32.55
CA GLU A 29 -0.42 1.31 -34.00
C GLU A 29 -0.77 -0.14 -34.40
N LYS A 30 -0.30 -1.12 -33.63
CA LYS A 30 -0.63 -2.53 -33.80
C LYS A 30 -2.09 -2.83 -33.48
N LEU A 31 -2.68 -2.09 -32.56
CA LEU A 31 -4.10 -2.17 -32.24
C LEU A 31 -4.97 -1.63 -33.38
N GLN A 32 -4.62 -0.44 -33.89
CA GLN A 32 -5.32 0.20 -35.00
C GLN A 32 -5.21 -0.63 -36.28
N SER A 33 -4.05 -1.21 -36.56
CA SER A 33 -3.86 -2.12 -37.69
C SER A 33 -4.73 -3.38 -37.56
N SER A 34 -4.80 -3.96 -36.36
CA SER A 34 -5.63 -5.15 -36.10
C SER A 34 -7.14 -4.85 -36.21
N LEU A 35 -7.57 -3.65 -35.85
CA LEU A 35 -8.96 -3.20 -36.00
C LEU A 35 -9.33 -2.97 -37.47
N SER A 36 -8.42 -2.37 -38.24
CA SER A 36 -8.62 -2.18 -39.69
C SER A 36 -8.65 -3.49 -40.45
N ASP A 37 -7.85 -4.47 -40.04
CA ASP A 37 -7.87 -5.82 -40.60
C ASP A 37 -9.20 -6.58 -40.28
N LEU A 38 -9.73 -6.39 -39.08
CA LEU A 38 -11.01 -6.96 -38.67
C LEU A 38 -12.17 -6.35 -39.47
N GLU A 39 -12.13 -5.06 -39.79
CA GLU A 39 -13.12 -4.39 -40.64
C GLU A 39 -13.07 -4.90 -42.09
N ARG A 40 -11.86 -5.13 -42.62
CA ARG A 40 -11.67 -5.59 -44.01
C ARG A 40 -12.05 -7.05 -44.23
N THR A 41 -11.75 -7.91 -43.27
CA THR A 41 -11.83 -9.36 -43.44
C THR A 41 -13.09 -9.98 -42.84
N GLY A 42 -13.73 -9.31 -41.90
CA GLY A 42 -14.84 -9.89 -41.11
C GLY A 42 -16.25 -9.66 -41.61
N GLY A 43 -16.47 -8.95 -42.74
CA GLY A 43 -17.82 -8.62 -43.21
C GLY A 43 -18.66 -7.84 -42.19
N ALA A 44 -20.00 -7.97 -42.25
CA ALA A 44 -20.90 -7.26 -41.33
C ALA A 44 -20.68 -7.59 -39.83
N PRO A 45 -20.42 -8.85 -39.43
CA PRO A 45 -20.08 -9.18 -38.05
C PRO A 45 -18.73 -8.57 -37.61
N GLY A 46 -17.72 -8.54 -38.49
CA GLY A 46 -16.43 -7.93 -38.24
C GLY A 46 -16.52 -6.43 -38.10
N TRP A 47 -17.32 -5.77 -38.94
CA TRP A 47 -17.58 -4.34 -38.80
C TRP A 47 -18.28 -3.99 -37.48
N LEU A 48 -19.31 -4.77 -37.08
CA LEU A 48 -19.98 -4.54 -35.79
C LEU A 48 -19.04 -4.75 -34.62
N ALA A 49 -18.21 -5.78 -34.65
CA ALA A 49 -17.21 -6.04 -33.61
C ALA A 49 -16.18 -4.91 -33.54
N SER A 50 -15.69 -4.41 -34.68
CA SER A 50 -14.81 -3.25 -34.74
C SER A 50 -15.43 -1.99 -34.12
N LYS A 51 -16.72 -1.71 -34.46
CA LYS A 51 -17.42 -0.55 -33.86
C LYS A 51 -17.66 -0.68 -32.36
N LEU A 52 -17.96 -1.87 -31.88
CA LEU A 52 -18.10 -2.13 -30.45
C LEU A 52 -16.77 -2.00 -29.73
N LEU A 53 -15.67 -2.47 -30.31
CA LEU A 53 -14.34 -2.33 -29.75
C LEU A 53 -13.89 -0.86 -29.74
N SER A 54 -14.07 -0.13 -30.86
CA SER A 54 -13.73 1.30 -30.93
C SER A 54 -14.61 2.16 -30.01
N ALA A 55 -15.88 1.80 -29.81
CA ALA A 55 -16.72 2.45 -28.81
C ALA A 55 -16.22 2.14 -27.38
N GLY A 56 -15.77 0.91 -27.13
CA GLY A 56 -15.15 0.52 -25.87
C GLY A 56 -13.87 1.31 -25.61
N ASP A 57 -13.00 1.41 -26.59
CA ASP A 57 -11.74 2.16 -26.51
C ASP A 57 -11.99 3.68 -26.35
N TRP A 58 -13.04 4.21 -26.99
CA TRP A 58 -13.46 5.60 -26.79
C TRP A 58 -13.97 5.83 -25.35
N VAL A 59 -14.85 4.94 -24.85
CA VAL A 59 -15.31 5.03 -23.46
C VAL A 59 -14.15 4.90 -22.49
N GLU A 60 -13.19 4.05 -22.77
CA GLU A 60 -12.01 3.87 -21.93
C GLU A 60 -11.12 5.11 -21.93
N ARG A 61 -10.87 5.75 -23.09
CA ARG A 61 -10.15 7.03 -23.18
C ARG A 61 -10.88 8.13 -22.43
N GLU A 62 -12.18 8.29 -22.61
CA GLU A 62 -12.99 9.28 -21.91
C GLU A 62 -12.99 9.05 -20.38
N VAL A 63 -13.02 7.76 -19.97
CA VAL A 63 -12.89 7.37 -18.56
C VAL A 63 -11.48 7.66 -18.07
N GLU A 64 -10.44 7.46 -18.88
CA GLU A 64 -9.06 7.75 -18.50
C GLU A 64 -8.79 9.26 -18.42
N GLU A 65 -9.29 10.04 -19.37
CA GLU A 65 -9.25 11.52 -19.31
C GLU A 65 -10.00 12.05 -18.07
N ARG A 66 -11.16 11.48 -17.75
CA ARG A 66 -11.87 11.81 -16.50
C ARG A 66 -11.17 11.29 -15.25
N ARG A 67 -10.32 10.27 -15.38
CA ARG A 67 -9.47 9.79 -14.28
C ARG A 67 -8.23 10.64 -14.05
N GLN A 68 -7.80 11.40 -15.04
CA GLN A 68 -6.81 12.48 -14.85
C GLN A 68 -7.41 13.65 -14.07
N MET A 69 -8.73 13.84 -14.12
CA MET A 69 -9.42 14.65 -13.13
C MET A 69 -9.39 13.93 -11.79
N ILE A 70 -9.11 14.66 -10.74
CA ILE A 70 -9.17 14.11 -9.39
C ILE A 70 -10.62 13.75 -9.09
N GLY A 71 -10.86 12.47 -9.09
CA GLY A 71 -12.15 11.91 -8.70
C GLY A 71 -11.96 10.77 -7.72
N GLY A 72 -13.04 10.27 -7.18
CA GLY A 72 -13.00 9.10 -6.32
C GLY A 72 -12.12 9.31 -5.08
N ILE A 73 -11.25 8.37 -4.81
CA ILE A 73 -10.44 8.36 -3.58
C ILE A 73 -9.45 9.53 -3.53
N ASP A 74 -8.86 9.94 -4.65
CA ASP A 74 -7.93 11.09 -4.68
C ASP A 74 -8.62 12.36 -4.18
N ASN A 75 -9.83 12.61 -4.68
CA ASN A 75 -10.62 13.75 -4.25
C ASN A 75 -11.09 13.61 -2.79
N LEU A 76 -11.38 12.37 -2.35
CA LEU A 76 -11.76 12.10 -0.96
C LEU A 76 -10.66 12.54 0.02
N TRP A 77 -9.39 12.32 -0.28
CA TRP A 77 -8.27 12.77 0.56
C TRP A 77 -8.24 14.29 0.73
N LEU A 78 -8.51 15.04 -0.34
CA LEU A 78 -8.57 16.48 -0.30
C LEU A 78 -9.80 16.98 0.48
N LEU A 79 -10.95 16.35 0.29
CA LEU A 79 -12.18 16.69 1.02
C LEU A 79 -12.07 16.40 2.52
N LEU A 80 -11.39 15.30 2.88
CA LEU A 80 -11.12 14.99 4.29
C LEU A 80 -10.24 16.05 4.94
N ARG A 81 -9.21 16.53 4.23
CA ARG A 81 -8.37 17.62 4.72
C ARG A 81 -9.16 18.94 4.87
N GLU A 82 -10.06 19.25 3.93
CA GLU A 82 -10.94 20.42 4.07
C GLU A 82 -11.92 20.28 5.24
N ALA A 83 -12.38 19.06 5.52
CA ALA A 83 -13.33 18.79 6.59
C ALA A 83 -12.65 18.78 7.96
N THR A 84 -11.45 18.22 8.05
CA THR A 84 -10.69 18.08 9.29
C THR A 84 -9.29 18.64 9.09
N SER A 85 -8.93 19.70 9.82
CA SER A 85 -7.60 20.32 9.73
C SER A 85 -6.45 19.38 10.07
N ASP A 86 -6.76 18.25 10.73
CA ASP A 86 -5.78 17.30 11.26
C ASP A 86 -5.39 16.20 10.27
N PHE A 87 -6.12 16.07 9.17
CA PHE A 87 -5.86 15.02 8.19
C PHE A 87 -4.77 15.44 7.20
N ASN A 88 -3.61 14.77 7.29
CA ASN A 88 -2.49 14.98 6.37
C ASN A 88 -2.01 13.62 5.83
N PRO A 89 -2.54 13.16 4.69
CA PRO A 89 -2.22 11.85 4.14
C PRO A 89 -0.87 11.89 3.43
N VAL A 90 0.18 11.48 4.13
CA VAL A 90 1.57 11.45 3.65
C VAL A 90 2.03 10.02 3.49
N CYS A 91 2.47 9.65 2.27
CA CYS A 91 3.35 8.52 2.03
C CYS A 91 4.79 8.98 2.16
N ALA A 92 5.63 8.21 2.81
CA ALA A 92 7.02 8.59 3.01
C ALA A 92 7.97 7.40 2.93
N CYS A 93 9.22 7.69 2.56
CA CYS A 93 10.31 6.71 2.52
C CYS A 93 11.56 7.31 3.13
N THR A 94 12.40 6.43 3.69
CA THR A 94 13.75 6.76 4.16
C THR A 94 14.73 5.80 3.51
N TYR A 95 15.80 6.33 2.95
CA TYR A 95 16.91 5.57 2.37
C TYR A 95 18.17 5.88 3.16
N VAL A 96 18.94 4.85 3.47
CA VAL A 96 20.31 4.98 4.00
C VAL A 96 21.25 4.49 2.91
N LEU A 97 22.25 5.28 2.60
CA LEU A 97 23.17 5.07 1.50
C LEU A 97 24.58 4.77 2.00
N ARG A 98 25.28 3.89 1.29
CA ARG A 98 26.71 3.65 1.46
C ARG A 98 27.50 4.61 0.58
N GLY A 99 27.58 5.84 0.98
CA GLY A 99 28.24 6.91 0.26
C GLY A 99 27.36 8.14 0.09
N LYS A 100 27.96 9.22 -0.32
CA LYS A 100 27.30 10.52 -0.48
C LYS A 100 26.66 10.64 -1.85
N ILE A 101 25.55 11.34 -1.91
CA ILE A 101 24.86 11.70 -3.14
C ILE A 101 24.68 13.22 -3.18
N SER A 102 24.87 13.82 -4.35
CA SER A 102 24.60 15.24 -4.53
C SER A 102 23.15 15.51 -4.96
N VAL A 103 22.74 16.77 -4.90
CA VAL A 103 21.43 17.21 -5.41
C VAL A 103 21.30 16.90 -6.89
N GLU A 104 22.34 17.17 -7.68
CA GLU A 104 22.35 16.95 -9.13
C GLU A 104 22.21 15.46 -9.49
N MET A 105 22.87 14.57 -8.73
CA MET A 105 22.74 13.12 -8.92
C MET A 105 21.29 12.68 -8.65
N LEU A 106 20.68 13.15 -7.57
CA LEU A 106 19.31 12.78 -7.22
C LEU A 106 18.31 13.39 -8.21
N GLN A 107 18.54 14.61 -8.70
CA GLN A 107 17.74 15.22 -9.77
C GLN A 107 17.82 14.40 -11.05
N HIS A 108 19.01 13.96 -11.44
CA HIS A 108 19.19 13.10 -12.62
C HIS A 108 18.42 11.79 -12.47
N ALA A 109 18.44 11.16 -11.31
CA ALA A 109 17.63 9.98 -11.01
C ALA A 109 16.12 10.25 -11.12
N MET A 110 15.68 11.42 -10.61
CA MET A 110 14.27 11.81 -10.62
C MET A 110 13.73 12.16 -12.01
N ILE A 111 14.55 12.59 -12.96
CA ILE A 111 14.14 12.85 -14.35
C ILE A 111 13.47 11.60 -14.95
N ARG A 112 13.97 10.41 -14.65
CA ARG A 112 13.35 9.15 -15.13
C ARG A 112 11.95 8.95 -14.56
N THR A 113 11.78 9.21 -13.29
CA THR A 113 10.48 9.11 -12.60
C THR A 113 9.50 10.14 -13.11
N ASP A 114 9.93 11.38 -13.26
CA ASP A 114 9.14 12.50 -13.75
C ASP A 114 8.60 12.25 -15.15
N LYS A 115 9.45 11.81 -16.08
CA LYS A 115 9.04 11.46 -17.44
C LYS A 115 8.03 10.31 -17.49
N LYS A 116 8.16 9.31 -16.62
CA LYS A 116 7.24 8.16 -16.58
C LYS A 116 5.93 8.50 -15.88
N PHE A 117 5.97 9.38 -14.90
CA PHE A 117 4.85 9.70 -14.03
C PHE A 117 4.61 11.22 -13.97
N PRO A 118 3.83 11.77 -14.91
CA PRO A 118 3.63 13.22 -15.04
C PRO A 118 3.17 13.94 -13.77
N LYS A 119 2.51 13.25 -12.86
CA LYS A 119 2.10 13.83 -11.56
C LYS A 119 3.26 14.44 -10.76
N TYR A 120 4.53 14.09 -11.08
CA TYR A 120 5.70 14.64 -10.40
C TYR A 120 6.05 16.08 -10.84
N HIS A 121 5.66 16.51 -12.04
CA HIS A 121 5.76 17.91 -12.48
C HIS A 121 4.41 18.62 -12.55
N GLN A 122 3.33 17.91 -12.20
CA GLN A 122 1.97 18.47 -12.22
C GLN A 122 1.55 18.95 -10.85
N ARG A 123 0.92 20.10 -10.79
CA ARG A 123 0.27 20.63 -9.60
C ARG A 123 -1.23 20.37 -9.62
N LEU A 124 -1.84 20.41 -8.46
CA LEU A 124 -3.29 20.34 -8.33
C LEU A 124 -3.92 21.69 -8.60
N THR A 125 -4.76 21.75 -9.63
CA THR A 125 -5.59 22.91 -9.91
C THR A 125 -7.03 22.65 -9.52
N SER A 126 -7.70 23.62 -8.88
CA SER A 126 -9.13 23.48 -8.58
C SER A 126 -9.97 23.94 -9.76
N VAL A 127 -10.85 23.07 -10.22
CA VAL A 127 -11.90 23.41 -11.14
C VAL A 127 -13.17 23.64 -10.32
N GLY A 128 -13.58 24.89 -10.17
CA GLY A 128 -14.74 25.25 -9.37
C GLY A 128 -14.41 25.69 -7.95
N ARG A 129 -15.07 25.12 -6.94
CA ARG A 129 -14.83 25.45 -5.52
C ARG A 129 -13.77 24.54 -4.97
N LYS A 130 -12.67 25.11 -4.42
CA LYS A 130 -11.60 24.35 -3.76
C LYS A 130 -11.64 22.85 -4.08
N PHE A 131 -10.72 22.24 -4.59
CA PHE A 131 -10.59 20.80 -4.90
C PHE A 131 -11.84 20.05 -5.45
N HIS A 132 -12.97 20.70 -5.63
CA HIS A 132 -14.11 20.10 -6.33
C HIS A 132 -13.85 20.06 -7.83
N GLY A 133 -13.65 18.87 -8.38
CA GLY A 133 -13.25 18.71 -9.75
C GLY A 133 -11.80 19.15 -10.01
N ALA A 134 -10.96 19.12 -8.99
CA ALA A 134 -9.53 19.34 -9.13
C ALA A 134 -8.93 18.37 -10.13
N ARG A 135 -7.89 18.77 -10.82
CA ARG A 135 -7.12 17.93 -11.75
C ARG A 135 -5.64 18.23 -11.62
N PHE A 136 -4.85 17.29 -12.09
CA PHE A 136 -3.44 17.51 -12.26
C PHE A 136 -3.21 18.27 -13.56
N GLU A 137 -2.47 19.37 -13.49
CA GLU A 137 -2.04 20.17 -14.63
C GLU A 137 -0.55 20.45 -14.53
N ASP A 138 0.12 20.51 -15.68
CA ASP A 138 1.54 20.83 -15.72
C ASP A 138 1.79 22.16 -15.00
N ASP A 139 2.76 22.15 -14.11
CA ASP A 139 3.15 23.37 -13.41
C ASP A 139 4.11 24.18 -14.30
N PRO A 140 3.70 25.35 -14.81
CA PRO A 140 4.56 26.16 -15.67
C PRO A 140 5.82 26.69 -14.94
N ASN A 141 5.84 26.64 -13.63
CA ASN A 141 6.94 27.08 -12.79
C ASN A 141 7.63 25.89 -12.10
N PHE A 142 7.45 24.67 -12.63
CA PHE A 142 8.10 23.51 -12.06
C PHE A 142 9.62 23.66 -12.08
N ASP A 143 10.21 23.59 -10.90
CA ASP A 143 11.66 23.57 -10.70
C ASP A 143 12.01 22.49 -9.68
N MET A 144 12.79 21.51 -10.12
CA MET A 144 13.19 20.38 -9.30
C MET A 144 14.02 20.81 -8.06
N ASN A 145 14.68 21.96 -8.12
CA ASN A 145 15.40 22.54 -6.98
C ASN A 145 14.48 22.89 -5.80
N ASN A 146 13.20 23.11 -6.06
CA ASN A 146 12.21 23.35 -5.00
C ASN A 146 11.73 22.07 -4.31
N HIS A 147 12.07 20.91 -4.86
CA HIS A 147 11.60 19.60 -4.42
C HIS A 147 12.71 18.71 -3.86
N ILE A 148 13.97 18.96 -4.24
CA ILE A 148 15.14 18.22 -3.77
C ILE A 148 16.05 19.19 -3.04
N LEU A 149 16.10 19.02 -1.72
CA LEU A 149 16.80 19.94 -0.82
C LEU A 149 17.92 19.19 -0.06
N MET A 150 18.85 19.94 0.51
CA MET A 150 19.84 19.42 1.44
C MET A 150 19.57 19.94 2.84
N ALA A 151 19.85 19.11 3.84
CA ALA A 151 19.81 19.50 5.24
C ALA A 151 20.88 18.73 6.03
N GLN A 152 21.13 19.18 7.26
CA GLN A 152 22.01 18.51 8.19
C GLN A 152 21.23 18.09 9.43
N LEU A 153 21.57 16.91 9.94
CA LEU A 153 21.07 16.43 11.22
C LEU A 153 21.89 17.06 12.35
N PRO A 154 21.28 17.27 13.54
CA PRO A 154 22.03 17.60 14.73
C PRO A 154 22.94 16.42 15.12
N GLU A 155 24.07 16.72 15.75
CA GLU A 155 24.96 15.68 16.27
C GLU A 155 24.28 14.82 17.36
N PRO A 156 24.50 13.50 17.37
CA PRO A 156 25.51 12.73 16.62
C PRO A 156 25.12 12.32 15.20
N ALA A 157 24.09 12.87 14.58
CA ALA A 157 23.65 12.67 13.20
C ALA A 157 23.38 11.20 12.82
N GLY A 158 22.97 10.40 13.78
CA GLY A 158 22.69 8.99 13.62
C GLY A 158 21.21 8.67 13.36
N ARG A 159 20.87 7.43 13.61
CA ARG A 159 19.52 6.90 13.38
C ARG A 159 18.43 7.64 14.15
N ARG A 160 18.71 8.04 15.39
CA ARG A 160 17.75 8.74 16.23
C ARG A 160 17.41 10.12 15.67
N GLU A 161 18.43 10.86 15.27
CA GLU A 161 18.29 12.18 14.69
C GLU A 161 17.57 12.13 13.34
N LEU A 162 17.83 11.07 12.56
CA LEU A 162 17.10 10.79 11.32
C LEU A 162 15.60 10.50 11.60
N ASP A 163 15.29 9.67 12.58
CA ASP A 163 13.92 9.37 12.98
C ASP A 163 13.19 10.65 13.45
N ASP A 164 13.82 11.47 14.27
CA ASP A 164 13.28 12.75 14.77
C ASP A 164 13.09 13.77 13.63
N PHE A 165 14.03 13.83 12.68
CA PHE A 165 13.92 14.66 11.47
C PHE A 165 12.73 14.21 10.62
N MET A 166 12.63 12.91 10.37
CA MET A 166 11.53 12.32 9.59
C MET A 166 10.17 12.61 10.22
N GLY A 167 10.05 12.51 11.54
CA GLY A 167 8.82 12.84 12.27
C GLY A 167 8.35 14.27 12.03
N LYS A 168 9.27 15.24 12.06
CA LYS A 168 9.00 16.64 11.74
C LYS A 168 8.65 16.83 10.25
N PHE A 169 9.39 16.17 9.36
CA PHE A 169 9.22 16.30 7.93
C PHE A 169 7.84 15.81 7.45
N ILE A 170 7.37 14.65 7.93
CA ILE A 170 6.05 14.13 7.56
C ILE A 170 4.87 14.91 8.16
N ALA A 171 5.11 15.72 9.18
CA ALA A 171 4.09 16.54 9.83
C ALA A 171 3.87 17.90 9.14
N GLN A 172 4.81 18.33 8.30
CA GLN A 172 4.75 19.63 7.62
C GLN A 172 3.56 19.72 6.67
N ASP A 173 3.01 20.91 6.55
CA ASP A 173 1.95 21.22 5.58
C ASP A 173 2.45 21.13 4.15
N TRP A 174 1.48 21.04 3.22
CA TRP A 174 1.72 21.02 1.79
C TRP A 174 1.44 22.39 1.17
N ASP A 175 2.32 22.80 0.27
CA ASP A 175 2.10 23.91 -0.63
C ASP A 175 1.42 23.39 -1.91
N PHE A 176 0.10 23.65 -2.04
CA PHE A 176 -0.69 23.20 -3.20
C PHE A 176 -0.46 24.05 -4.47
N THR A 177 0.42 25.03 -4.42
CA THR A 177 0.78 25.81 -5.62
C THR A 177 1.79 25.11 -6.51
N ARG A 178 2.38 24.01 -6.02
CA ARG A 178 3.40 23.19 -6.69
C ARG A 178 3.11 21.69 -6.56
N PRO A 179 3.82 20.82 -7.29
CA PRO A 179 3.72 19.37 -7.15
C PRO A 179 3.90 18.90 -5.70
N LEU A 180 3.12 17.90 -5.29
CA LEU A 180 2.99 17.51 -3.88
C LEU A 180 3.94 16.39 -3.48
N TRP A 181 5.24 16.60 -3.67
CA TRP A 181 6.30 15.70 -3.23
C TRP A 181 7.56 16.50 -2.86
N GLU A 182 8.38 15.96 -2.00
CA GLU A 182 9.65 16.54 -1.58
C GLU A 182 10.63 15.44 -1.17
N MET A 183 11.92 15.69 -1.41
CA MET A 183 13.04 14.85 -0.96
C MET A 183 14.09 15.72 -0.29
N ILE A 184 14.69 15.23 0.79
CA ILE A 184 15.77 15.92 1.48
C ILE A 184 16.95 14.97 1.65
N ILE A 185 18.11 15.40 1.20
CA ILE A 185 19.39 14.73 1.38
C ILE A 185 19.97 15.18 2.73
N LEU A 186 20.28 14.22 3.58
CA LEU A 186 20.91 14.42 4.90
C LEU A 186 22.36 13.94 4.80
N GLU A 187 23.24 14.84 4.38
CA GLU A 187 24.61 14.52 3.96
C GLU A 187 25.56 14.13 5.09
N ASN A 188 25.24 14.54 6.32
CA ASN A 188 26.05 14.24 7.50
C ASN A 188 25.55 13.02 8.29
N TYR A 189 24.55 12.32 7.78
CA TYR A 189 24.09 11.08 8.41
C TYR A 189 25.19 10.03 8.44
N HIS A 190 25.31 9.34 9.58
CA HIS A 190 26.17 8.16 9.70
C HIS A 190 25.60 7.20 10.75
N ASP A 191 25.80 5.91 10.55
CA ASP A 191 25.41 4.88 11.49
C ASP A 191 26.47 3.78 11.64
N GLU A 192 26.26 2.88 12.61
CA GLU A 192 27.17 1.78 12.92
C GLU A 192 27.23 0.73 11.81
N ASP A 193 26.21 0.68 10.93
CA ASP A 193 26.10 -0.26 9.81
C ASP A 193 26.88 0.23 8.56
N GLY A 194 27.49 1.44 8.63
CA GLY A 194 28.28 2.03 7.55
C GLY A 194 27.46 2.90 6.59
N GLY A 195 26.30 3.38 7.02
CA GLY A 195 25.56 4.43 6.31
C GLY A 195 26.29 5.77 6.42
N GLU A 196 26.44 6.47 5.29
CA GLU A 196 27.19 7.74 5.19
C GLU A 196 26.30 8.92 4.73
N CYS A 197 25.10 8.65 4.31
CA CYS A 197 24.11 9.63 3.86
C CYS A 197 22.71 9.04 4.02
N ALA A 198 21.72 9.89 4.25
CA ALA A 198 20.33 9.47 4.23
C ALA A 198 19.51 10.37 3.31
N ILE A 199 18.46 9.83 2.70
CA ILE A 199 17.46 10.57 1.95
C ILE A 199 16.11 10.30 2.60
N VAL A 200 15.37 11.35 2.88
CA VAL A 200 13.96 11.27 3.27
C VAL A 200 13.09 11.78 2.14
N SER A 201 12.03 11.07 1.84
CA SER A 201 11.09 11.40 0.78
C SER A 201 9.68 11.40 1.32
N ARG A 202 8.88 12.38 0.92
CA ARG A 202 7.44 12.40 1.21
C ARG A 202 6.64 12.76 -0.03
N GLY A 203 5.44 12.21 -0.13
CA GLY A 203 4.48 12.52 -1.17
C GLY A 203 3.07 12.56 -0.60
N HIS A 204 2.24 13.49 -1.09
CA HIS A 204 0.84 13.52 -0.72
C HIS A 204 0.11 12.32 -1.34
N HIS A 205 -0.84 11.74 -0.63
CA HIS A 205 -1.51 10.51 -1.07
C HIS A 205 -2.36 10.66 -2.35
N THR A 206 -2.56 11.90 -2.84
CA THR A 206 -3.16 12.13 -4.16
C THR A 206 -2.23 11.78 -5.33
N LEU A 207 -0.91 11.76 -5.11
CA LEU A 207 0.04 11.30 -6.12
C LEU A 207 -0.19 9.83 -6.44
N ALA A 208 -0.24 9.02 -5.40
CA ALA A 208 -0.39 7.57 -5.53
C ALA A 208 -0.82 6.95 -4.20
N ASP A 209 -1.28 5.71 -4.23
CA ASP A 209 -1.34 4.87 -3.05
C ASP A 209 0.06 4.39 -2.62
N GLY A 210 0.14 3.75 -1.47
CA GLY A 210 1.44 3.30 -0.93
C GLY A 210 2.25 2.44 -1.89
N GLN A 211 1.60 1.54 -2.65
CA GLN A 211 2.28 0.72 -3.66
C GLN A 211 2.73 1.55 -4.86
N GLY A 212 1.88 2.45 -5.37
CA GLY A 212 2.23 3.36 -6.45
C GLY A 212 3.37 4.28 -6.06
N PHE A 213 3.36 4.79 -4.83
CA PHE A 213 4.45 5.62 -4.31
C PHE A 213 5.78 4.85 -4.28
N VAL A 214 5.79 3.62 -3.74
CA VAL A 214 6.98 2.77 -3.73
C VAL A 214 7.46 2.44 -5.15
N ILE A 215 6.55 2.18 -6.09
CA ILE A 215 6.88 1.95 -7.50
C ILE A 215 7.58 3.17 -8.10
N SER A 216 7.03 4.37 -7.90
CA SER A 216 7.64 5.60 -8.41
C SER A 216 9.02 5.86 -7.80
N GLN A 217 9.19 5.55 -6.51
CA GLN A 217 10.49 5.62 -5.85
C GLN A 217 11.50 4.61 -6.42
N LEU A 218 11.07 3.39 -6.71
CA LEU A 218 11.93 2.38 -7.34
C LEU A 218 12.34 2.76 -8.77
N TYR A 219 11.51 3.52 -9.46
CA TYR A 219 11.77 3.91 -10.84
C TYR A 219 12.94 4.88 -10.98
N MET A 220 13.29 5.64 -9.92
CA MET A 220 14.50 6.45 -9.91
C MET A 220 15.79 5.66 -9.64
N THR A 221 15.69 4.38 -9.27
CA THR A 221 16.84 3.54 -8.90
C THR A 221 17.33 2.66 -10.03
N SER A 222 18.41 1.92 -9.82
CA SER A 222 18.89 0.88 -10.75
C SER A 222 17.87 -0.23 -11.04
N TYR A 223 16.76 -0.30 -10.29
CA TYR A 223 15.70 -1.29 -10.49
C TYR A 223 14.69 -0.89 -11.59
N HIS A 224 14.85 0.27 -12.22
CA HIS A 224 13.90 0.79 -13.22
C HIS A 224 13.71 -0.14 -14.43
N ASP A 225 14.75 -0.85 -14.87
CA ASP A 225 14.67 -1.76 -16.02
C ASP A 225 13.81 -3.00 -15.73
N GLU A 226 13.96 -3.59 -14.55
CA GLU A 226 13.11 -4.70 -14.09
C GLU A 226 11.66 -4.25 -13.94
N LEU A 227 11.45 -3.06 -13.39
CA LEU A 227 10.11 -2.48 -13.30
C LEU A 227 9.50 -2.26 -14.68
N ARG A 228 10.24 -1.68 -15.62
CA ARG A 228 9.78 -1.46 -16.99
C ARG A 228 9.35 -2.77 -17.65
N LYS A 229 10.17 -3.83 -17.54
CA LYS A 229 9.81 -5.17 -18.02
C LYS A 229 8.53 -5.70 -17.34
N ALA A 230 8.40 -5.52 -16.03
CA ALA A 230 7.22 -5.95 -15.28
C ALA A 230 5.96 -5.15 -15.68
N MET A 231 6.11 -3.85 -15.92
CA MET A 231 5.02 -2.98 -16.38
C MET A 231 4.54 -3.38 -17.78
N ASN A 232 5.44 -3.60 -18.72
CA ASN A 232 5.12 -4.05 -20.07
C ASN A 232 4.42 -5.41 -20.06
N ASN A 233 4.94 -6.38 -19.31
CA ASN A 233 4.29 -7.67 -19.11
C ASN A 233 2.90 -7.53 -18.46
N GLY A 234 2.75 -6.61 -17.53
CA GLY A 234 1.47 -6.27 -16.90
C GLY A 234 0.48 -5.70 -17.89
N ALA A 235 0.89 -4.77 -18.73
CA ALA A 235 0.08 -4.19 -19.79
C ALA A 235 -0.40 -5.25 -20.79
N HIS A 236 0.49 -6.12 -21.26
CA HIS A 236 0.14 -7.26 -22.12
C HIS A 236 -0.87 -8.20 -21.45
N THR A 237 -0.70 -8.47 -20.15
CA THR A 237 -1.61 -9.33 -19.38
C THR A 237 -3.01 -8.70 -19.27
N LEU A 238 -3.08 -7.40 -18.96
CA LEU A 238 -4.35 -6.67 -18.88
C LEU A 238 -5.02 -6.59 -20.24
N TYR A 239 -4.26 -6.34 -21.28
CA TYR A 239 -4.75 -6.28 -22.66
C TYR A 239 -5.30 -7.64 -23.12
N ALA A 240 -4.58 -8.72 -22.88
CA ALA A 240 -5.05 -10.07 -23.18
C ALA A 240 -6.34 -10.42 -22.40
N ALA A 241 -6.42 -10.01 -21.13
CA ALA A 241 -7.61 -10.22 -20.31
C ALA A 241 -8.83 -9.40 -20.81
N LYS A 242 -8.60 -8.18 -21.32
CA LYS A 242 -9.67 -7.35 -21.91
C LYS A 242 -10.23 -7.91 -23.21
N ARG A 243 -9.40 -8.55 -24.02
CA ARG A 243 -9.82 -9.17 -25.29
C ARG A 243 -10.46 -10.55 -25.15
N GLY A 244 -10.72 -11.00 -23.94
CA GLY A 244 -11.30 -12.33 -23.70
C GLY A 244 -10.32 -13.49 -23.89
N ASN A 245 -9.03 -13.19 -24.15
CA ASN A 245 -7.97 -14.18 -24.09
C ASN A 245 -7.69 -14.50 -22.64
N LEU A 246 -8.51 -15.35 -22.04
CA LEU A 246 -8.33 -15.84 -20.68
C LEU A 246 -7.00 -16.58 -20.63
N LEU A 247 -6.03 -16.03 -19.88
CA LEU A 247 -4.77 -16.71 -19.64
C LEU A 247 -5.06 -18.00 -18.84
N PRO A 248 -4.46 -19.15 -19.21
CA PRO A 248 -4.67 -20.42 -18.55
C PRO A 248 -4.51 -20.36 -17.03
N SER A 249 -3.58 -19.54 -16.55
CA SER A 249 -3.34 -19.34 -15.11
C SER A 249 -4.44 -18.57 -14.38
N LYS A 250 -5.36 -17.90 -15.09
CA LYS A 250 -6.47 -17.11 -14.54
C LYS A 250 -7.84 -17.75 -14.76
N VAL A 251 -7.89 -18.84 -15.51
CA VAL A 251 -9.12 -19.62 -15.67
C VAL A 251 -9.44 -20.30 -14.35
N HIS A 252 -10.70 -20.23 -13.95
CA HIS A 252 -11.15 -20.93 -12.74
C HIS A 252 -10.74 -22.40 -12.80
N PRO A 253 -10.25 -23.02 -11.69
CA PRO A 253 -9.76 -24.40 -11.70
C PRO A 253 -10.69 -25.43 -12.33
N ILE A 254 -12.01 -25.22 -12.22
CA ILE A 254 -13.05 -26.06 -12.85
C ILE A 254 -13.01 -26.00 -14.38
N LEU A 255 -12.55 -24.87 -14.95
CA LEU A 255 -12.52 -24.63 -16.39
C LEU A 255 -11.18 -24.95 -17.03
N ARG A 256 -10.13 -25.21 -16.23
CA ARG A 256 -8.79 -25.56 -16.75
C ARG A 256 -8.74 -26.76 -17.67
N PRO A 257 -9.52 -27.84 -17.46
CA PRO A 257 -9.53 -28.97 -18.37
C PRO A 257 -10.04 -28.65 -19.78
N LEU A 258 -10.73 -27.51 -19.96
CA LEU A 258 -11.33 -27.10 -21.23
C LEU A 258 -10.43 -26.14 -22.02
N ASP A 259 -9.29 -25.76 -21.45
CA ASP A 259 -8.30 -24.85 -22.01
C ASP A 259 -7.65 -25.35 -23.33
N PRO A 260 -7.38 -26.66 -23.53
CA PRO A 260 -6.82 -27.17 -24.78
C PRO A 260 -7.74 -27.07 -26.01
N TYR A 261 -9.00 -26.73 -25.82
CA TYR A 261 -9.97 -26.65 -26.93
C TYR A 261 -10.00 -25.28 -27.61
N THR A 262 -9.15 -24.35 -27.24
CA THR A 262 -8.93 -23.08 -27.94
C THR A 262 -8.00 -23.22 -29.15
N ASP A 263 -7.92 -24.40 -29.77
CA ASP A 263 -7.17 -24.61 -30.99
C ASP A 263 -7.79 -23.76 -32.12
N PRO A 264 -7.04 -22.76 -32.65
CA PRO A 264 -7.54 -21.86 -33.70
C PRO A 264 -7.84 -22.57 -35.02
N SER A 265 -7.48 -23.84 -35.18
CA SER A 265 -7.76 -24.61 -36.39
C SER A 265 -9.25 -24.95 -36.60
N ASN A 266 -10.10 -24.72 -35.60
CA ASN A 266 -11.53 -25.09 -35.69
C ASN A 266 -12.45 -23.85 -35.55
N VAL A 267 -12.56 -23.08 -36.65
CA VAL A 267 -13.23 -21.77 -36.74
C VAL A 267 -14.70 -21.78 -36.30
N LEU A 268 -15.37 -22.94 -36.34
CA LEU A 268 -16.79 -23.04 -35.97
C LEU A 268 -17.01 -23.52 -34.53
N ILE A 269 -16.17 -24.37 -34.01
CA ILE A 269 -16.36 -25.00 -32.69
C ILE A 269 -15.77 -24.10 -31.58
N ALA A 270 -14.64 -23.44 -31.84
CA ALA A 270 -13.98 -22.58 -30.86
C ALA A 270 -14.90 -21.45 -30.30
N PRO A 271 -15.62 -20.66 -31.11
CA PRO A 271 -16.53 -19.63 -30.60
C PRO A 271 -17.70 -20.21 -29.81
N LEU A 272 -18.23 -21.36 -30.20
CA LEU A 272 -19.31 -22.03 -29.45
C LEU A 272 -18.84 -22.50 -28.07
N ILE A 273 -17.64 -23.06 -27.98
CA ILE A 273 -17.01 -23.44 -26.70
C ILE A 273 -16.74 -22.19 -25.85
N GLN A 274 -16.24 -21.10 -26.43
CA GLN A 274 -16.02 -19.86 -25.70
C GLN A 274 -17.32 -19.27 -25.14
N ILE A 275 -18.41 -19.28 -25.94
CA ILE A 275 -19.75 -18.83 -25.50
C ILE A 275 -20.24 -19.72 -24.35
N PHE A 276 -20.09 -21.03 -24.49
CA PHE A 276 -20.48 -21.98 -23.45
C PHE A 276 -19.70 -21.75 -22.15
N LEU A 277 -18.36 -21.60 -22.22
CA LEU A 277 -17.49 -21.36 -21.06
C LEU A 277 -17.80 -20.00 -20.42
N ALA A 278 -18.02 -18.95 -21.21
CA ALA A 278 -18.41 -17.64 -20.71
C ALA A 278 -19.78 -17.71 -20.01
N SER A 279 -20.75 -18.42 -20.60
CA SER A 279 -22.06 -18.61 -19.99
C SER A 279 -21.97 -19.39 -18.68
N LEU A 280 -21.20 -20.48 -18.65
CA LEU A 280 -20.95 -21.27 -17.44
C LEU A 280 -20.27 -20.43 -16.35
N PHE A 281 -19.26 -19.63 -16.72
CA PHE A 281 -18.60 -18.70 -15.79
C PHE A 281 -19.60 -17.73 -15.17
N TRP A 282 -20.45 -17.09 -15.99
CA TRP A 282 -21.44 -16.13 -15.52
C TRP A 282 -22.52 -16.78 -14.65
N ILE A 283 -22.94 -18.00 -14.97
CA ILE A 283 -23.88 -18.77 -14.15
C ILE A 283 -23.27 -19.08 -12.78
N VAL A 284 -22.05 -19.61 -12.74
CA VAL A 284 -21.35 -19.92 -11.49
C VAL A 284 -21.10 -18.66 -10.68
N TYR A 285 -20.70 -17.55 -11.34
CA TYR A 285 -20.53 -16.26 -10.70
C TYR A 285 -21.85 -15.76 -10.10
N ALA A 286 -22.93 -15.77 -10.87
CA ALA A 286 -24.25 -15.34 -10.39
C ALA A 286 -24.74 -16.18 -9.21
N LEU A 287 -24.53 -17.50 -9.23
CA LEU A 287 -24.88 -18.39 -8.12
C LEU A 287 -24.00 -18.18 -6.89
N SER A 288 -22.76 -17.72 -7.07
CA SER A 288 -21.86 -17.40 -5.95
C SER A 288 -22.20 -16.07 -5.26
N LEU A 289 -22.89 -15.14 -5.95
CA LEU A 289 -23.22 -13.82 -5.40
C LEU A 289 -24.09 -13.87 -4.13
N PRO A 290 -25.19 -14.65 -4.06
CA PRO A 290 -25.98 -14.75 -2.83
C PRO A 290 -25.16 -15.27 -1.66
N VAL A 291 -24.35 -16.31 -1.85
CA VAL A 291 -23.49 -16.88 -0.81
C VAL A 291 -22.49 -15.81 -0.34
N SER A 292 -21.83 -15.12 -1.26
CA SER A 292 -20.89 -14.04 -0.95
C SER A 292 -21.59 -12.87 -0.26
N PHE A 293 -22.83 -12.57 -0.62
CA PHE A 293 -23.62 -11.51 0.02
C PHE A 293 -23.94 -11.87 1.49
N PHE A 294 -24.50 -13.04 1.77
CA PHE A 294 -24.81 -13.47 3.13
C PHE A 294 -23.54 -13.57 3.99
N PHE A 295 -22.46 -14.08 3.43
CA PHE A 295 -21.17 -14.11 4.11
C PHE A 295 -20.67 -12.69 4.45
N SER A 296 -20.83 -11.74 3.53
CA SER A 296 -20.42 -10.36 3.74
C SER A 296 -21.29 -9.63 4.76
N VAL A 297 -22.60 -9.91 4.79
CA VAL A 297 -23.51 -9.39 5.82
C VAL A 297 -23.09 -9.92 7.21
N TYR A 298 -22.80 -11.21 7.31
CA TYR A 298 -22.30 -11.80 8.55
C TYR A 298 -21.00 -11.13 9.02
N GLN A 299 -20.05 -10.95 8.11
CA GLN A 299 -18.80 -10.25 8.39
C GLN A 299 -19.01 -8.79 8.78
N ALA A 300 -19.94 -8.08 8.14
CA ALA A 300 -20.27 -6.70 8.48
C ALA A 300 -20.84 -6.59 9.90
N VAL A 301 -21.72 -7.51 10.29
CA VAL A 301 -22.26 -7.54 11.66
C VAL A 301 -21.14 -7.76 12.68
N ILE A 302 -20.23 -8.71 12.43
CA ILE A 302 -19.06 -8.93 13.29
C ILE A 302 -18.22 -7.67 13.38
N GLN A 303 -17.90 -7.04 12.24
CA GLN A 303 -17.05 -5.85 12.21
C GLN A 303 -17.69 -4.67 12.97
N ILE A 304 -18.98 -4.43 12.78
CA ILE A 304 -19.69 -3.36 13.51
C ILE A 304 -19.69 -3.66 15.02
N THR A 305 -19.98 -4.88 15.40
CA THR A 305 -19.99 -5.28 16.83
C THR A 305 -18.60 -5.10 17.44
N MET A 306 -17.56 -5.61 16.76
CA MET A 306 -16.18 -5.47 17.24
C MET A 306 -15.71 -4.02 17.26
N PHE A 307 -16.12 -3.20 16.26
CA PHE A 307 -15.85 -1.77 16.27
C PHE A 307 -16.44 -1.11 17.54
N LEU A 308 -17.69 -1.33 17.84
CA LEU A 308 -18.34 -0.75 19.04
C LEU A 308 -17.65 -1.20 20.34
N LEU A 309 -17.15 -2.43 20.37
CA LEU A 309 -16.45 -2.98 21.54
C LEU A 309 -15.00 -2.50 21.67
N THR A 310 -14.38 -1.99 20.61
CA THR A 310 -12.93 -1.73 20.57
C THR A 310 -12.53 -0.31 20.16
N CYS A 311 -13.48 0.55 19.81
CA CYS A 311 -13.21 1.93 19.35
C CYS A 311 -12.42 2.79 20.35
N TRP A 312 -12.53 2.51 21.64
CA TRP A 312 -11.78 3.18 22.72
C TRP A 312 -10.26 2.88 22.69
N ARG A 313 -9.81 1.87 21.93
CA ARG A 313 -8.37 1.48 21.90
C ARG A 313 -7.45 2.54 21.27
N VAL A 314 -7.96 3.37 20.39
CA VAL A 314 -7.20 4.50 19.83
C VAL A 314 -6.66 5.39 20.95
N GLU A 315 -7.53 5.74 21.89
CA GLU A 315 -7.16 6.56 23.06
C GLU A 315 -6.17 5.87 24.00
N MET A 316 -6.06 4.55 23.92
CA MET A 316 -5.11 3.78 24.74
C MET A 316 -3.72 3.72 24.10
N LEU A 317 -3.59 3.84 22.78
CA LEU A 317 -2.29 3.83 22.09
C LEU A 317 -1.64 5.20 22.08
N THR A 318 -2.40 6.20 21.70
CA THR A 318 -1.97 7.60 21.75
C THR A 318 -3.03 8.38 22.52
N ALA A 319 -2.66 9.48 23.14
CA ALA A 319 -3.61 10.36 23.82
C ALA A 319 -4.03 11.48 22.86
N PRO A 320 -5.08 11.31 22.05
CA PRO A 320 -5.45 12.31 21.07
C PRO A 320 -5.90 13.60 21.79
N GLN A 321 -5.37 14.71 21.38
CA GLN A 321 -5.85 16.03 21.81
C GLN A 321 -7.08 16.39 20.99
N HIS A 322 -8.24 16.30 21.58
CA HIS A 322 -9.49 16.65 20.92
C HIS A 322 -9.48 18.11 20.42
N GLY A 323 -9.68 18.31 19.11
CA GLY A 323 -9.88 19.61 18.50
C GLY A 323 -8.61 20.42 18.20
N GLN A 324 -7.42 19.89 18.43
CA GLN A 324 -6.17 20.53 18.05
C GLN A 324 -5.37 19.64 17.11
N ARG A 325 -4.86 20.23 16.04
CA ARG A 325 -3.92 19.57 15.15
C ARG A 325 -2.59 19.38 15.87
N VAL A 326 -2.08 18.15 15.84
CA VAL A 326 -0.73 17.85 16.29
C VAL A 326 0.23 18.14 15.13
N HIS A 327 1.00 19.24 15.25
CA HIS A 327 1.95 19.68 14.23
C HIS A 327 3.25 18.88 14.20
N GLU A 328 3.46 17.99 15.17
CA GLU A 328 4.62 17.12 15.24
C GLU A 328 4.19 15.66 15.26
N ARG A 329 4.97 14.83 14.57
CA ARG A 329 4.82 13.39 14.58
C ARG A 329 6.09 12.73 15.12
N GLU A 330 5.91 11.59 15.75
CA GLU A 330 6.99 10.67 16.01
C GLU A 330 7.12 9.71 14.84
N TYR A 331 8.32 9.41 14.48
CA TYR A 331 8.67 8.36 13.54
C TYR A 331 9.75 7.49 14.15
N SER A 332 9.71 6.20 13.90
CA SER A 332 10.81 5.29 14.16
C SER A 332 10.78 4.12 13.19
N SER A 333 11.95 3.60 12.88
CA SER A 333 12.11 2.39 12.09
C SER A 333 12.78 1.29 12.90
N SER A 334 12.45 0.02 12.67
CA SER A 334 13.09 -1.12 13.35
C SER A 334 14.49 -1.38 12.78
N LYS A 335 15.26 -2.21 13.46
CA LYS A 335 16.40 -2.90 12.81
C LYS A 335 15.87 -3.74 11.65
N VAL A 336 16.76 -4.00 10.70
CA VAL A 336 16.46 -4.93 9.61
C VAL A 336 16.45 -6.36 10.16
N VAL A 337 15.36 -7.10 9.96
CA VAL A 337 15.27 -8.52 10.28
C VAL A 337 15.50 -9.34 9.01
N ASP A 338 16.13 -10.49 9.14
CA ASP A 338 16.44 -11.36 8.00
C ASP A 338 15.14 -12.00 7.44
N LEU A 339 14.95 -11.94 6.13
CA LEU A 339 13.84 -12.62 5.46
C LEU A 339 13.92 -14.15 5.59
N ASN A 340 15.11 -14.71 5.81
CA ASN A 340 15.25 -16.14 6.06
C ASN A 340 14.67 -16.53 7.43
N ASP A 341 14.79 -15.68 8.44
CA ASP A 341 14.15 -15.91 9.74
C ASP A 341 12.61 -15.86 9.61
N ILE A 342 12.08 -15.01 8.74
CA ILE A 342 10.64 -15.00 8.46
C ILE A 342 10.23 -16.27 7.73
N ARG A 343 11.01 -16.72 6.74
CA ARG A 343 10.76 -17.99 6.03
C ARG A 343 10.83 -19.17 6.99
N LEU A 344 11.80 -19.17 7.89
CA LEU A 344 11.90 -20.17 8.95
C LEU A 344 10.60 -20.22 9.80
N CYS A 345 10.09 -19.08 10.22
CA CYS A 345 8.80 -19.01 10.91
C CYS A 345 7.64 -19.53 10.05
N GLN A 346 7.62 -19.15 8.75
CA GLN A 346 6.60 -19.64 7.83
C GLN A 346 6.64 -21.16 7.70
N ASP A 347 7.82 -21.75 7.52
CA ASP A 347 8.02 -23.18 7.34
C ASP A 347 7.75 -23.95 8.64
N ALA A 348 8.25 -23.46 9.77
CA ALA A 348 8.04 -24.07 11.08
C ALA A 348 6.56 -24.15 11.48
N PHE A 349 5.80 -23.10 11.16
CA PHE A 349 4.38 -23.00 11.53
C PHE A 349 3.42 -23.35 10.37
N SER A 350 3.92 -23.75 9.20
CA SER A 350 3.11 -24.33 8.12
C SER A 350 2.87 -25.82 8.35
N GLY A 351 1.76 -26.32 7.80
CA GLY A 351 1.40 -27.73 7.92
C GLY A 351 0.72 -28.05 9.25
N LEU A 352 0.96 -29.24 9.75
CA LEU A 352 0.44 -29.71 11.02
C LEU A 352 1.50 -29.55 12.10
N TYR A 353 1.05 -29.14 13.30
CA TYR A 353 1.93 -29.13 14.45
C TYR A 353 2.30 -30.56 14.82
N PRO A 354 3.56 -30.87 15.19
CA PRO A 354 3.96 -32.19 15.61
C PRO A 354 3.03 -32.77 16.70
N GLY A 355 2.50 -33.99 16.49
CA GLY A 355 1.55 -34.60 17.41
C GLY A 355 0.07 -34.17 17.30
N SER A 356 -0.27 -33.33 16.33
CA SER A 356 -1.67 -32.99 16.05
C SER A 356 -2.35 -34.03 15.17
N ALA A 357 -3.66 -34.23 15.36
CA ALA A 357 -4.45 -35.08 14.47
C ALA A 357 -4.44 -34.54 13.03
N VAL A 358 -4.25 -35.44 12.08
CA VAL A 358 -4.22 -35.11 10.65
C VAL A 358 -5.61 -34.72 10.17
N GLU A 359 -5.80 -33.48 9.79
CA GLU A 359 -7.03 -33.04 9.12
C GLU A 359 -6.89 -33.33 7.62
N LYS A 360 -7.62 -34.33 7.13
CA LYS A 360 -7.64 -34.69 5.71
C LYS A 360 -8.60 -33.80 4.93
N ASP A 361 -8.21 -33.43 3.73
CA ASP A 361 -9.10 -32.76 2.81
C ASP A 361 -10.15 -33.74 2.22
N LYS A 362 -11.10 -33.22 1.43
CA LYS A 362 -12.14 -34.03 0.78
C LYS A 362 -11.58 -35.07 -0.19
N GLY A 363 -10.30 -35.01 -0.53
CA GLY A 363 -9.57 -35.97 -1.37
C GLY A 363 -8.69 -36.97 -0.60
N GLY A 364 -8.71 -36.94 0.75
CA GLY A 364 -7.93 -37.81 1.60
C GLY A 364 -6.45 -37.43 1.73
N GLN A 365 -6.03 -36.28 1.17
CA GLN A 365 -4.68 -35.76 1.32
C GLN A 365 -4.58 -34.86 2.56
N ASP A 366 -3.41 -34.81 3.17
CA ASP A 366 -3.16 -33.95 4.32
C ASP A 366 -3.32 -32.49 3.95
N LYS A 367 -4.19 -31.80 4.68
CA LYS A 367 -4.49 -30.39 4.44
C LYS A 367 -3.33 -29.51 4.94
N VAL A 368 -2.35 -29.28 4.07
CA VAL A 368 -1.23 -28.41 4.37
C VAL A 368 -1.70 -26.95 4.44
N ARG A 369 -1.53 -26.34 5.58
CA ARG A 369 -1.87 -24.92 5.83
C ARG A 369 -0.61 -24.08 5.70
N HIS A 370 -0.40 -23.48 4.55
CA HIS A 370 0.74 -22.56 4.35
C HIS A 370 0.54 -21.25 5.09
N VAL A 371 1.52 -20.85 5.88
CA VAL A 371 1.59 -19.57 6.58
C VAL A 371 2.26 -18.54 5.68
N THR A 372 1.65 -17.37 5.56
CA THR A 372 2.20 -16.26 4.76
C THR A 372 2.99 -15.29 5.63
N LEU A 373 3.85 -14.47 5.01
CA LEU A 373 4.56 -13.39 5.70
C LEU A 373 3.59 -12.50 6.50
N ASN A 374 2.45 -12.14 5.91
CA ASN A 374 1.46 -11.30 6.59
C ASN A 374 0.88 -11.98 7.83
N ASP A 375 0.70 -13.31 7.82
CA ASP A 375 0.17 -14.04 8.97
C ASP A 375 1.16 -13.96 10.15
N VAL A 376 2.45 -14.13 9.89
CA VAL A 376 3.52 -13.97 10.89
C VAL A 376 3.60 -12.53 11.38
N MET A 377 3.72 -11.57 10.47
CA MET A 377 3.89 -10.17 10.84
C MET A 377 2.70 -9.62 11.62
N CYS A 378 1.47 -9.95 11.20
CA CYS A 378 0.27 -9.51 11.93
C CYS A 378 0.18 -10.12 13.32
N SER A 379 0.58 -11.39 13.49
CA SER A 379 0.59 -12.02 14.82
C SER A 379 1.61 -11.37 15.75
N VAL A 380 2.81 -11.04 15.26
CA VAL A 380 3.80 -10.27 16.03
C VAL A 380 3.26 -8.89 16.40
N MET A 381 2.68 -8.20 15.42
CA MET A 381 2.26 -6.81 15.62
C MET A 381 1.08 -6.67 16.58
N VAL A 382 0.12 -7.58 16.55
CA VAL A 382 -1.01 -7.55 17.50
C VAL A 382 -0.53 -7.74 18.93
N ASP A 383 0.47 -8.59 19.15
CA ASP A 383 1.07 -8.80 20.47
C ASP A 383 1.81 -7.56 20.95
N VAL A 384 2.57 -6.92 20.06
CA VAL A 384 3.31 -5.68 20.36
C VAL A 384 2.38 -4.53 20.74
N LEU A 385 1.29 -4.35 19.98
CA LEU A 385 0.31 -3.31 20.25
C LEU A 385 -0.42 -3.54 21.56
N ALA A 386 -0.80 -4.77 21.85
CA ALA A 386 -1.44 -5.11 23.13
C ALA A 386 -0.46 -4.89 24.31
N ALA A 387 0.80 -5.27 24.17
CA ALA A 387 1.82 -5.04 25.16
C ALA A 387 2.07 -3.55 25.40
N GLU A 388 2.04 -2.71 24.36
CA GLU A 388 2.18 -1.26 24.51
C GLU A 388 1.01 -0.66 25.31
N ILE A 389 -0.23 -1.07 25.02
CA ILE A 389 -1.41 -0.62 25.77
C ILE A 389 -1.33 -1.03 27.26
N ILE A 390 -0.96 -2.29 27.51
CA ILE A 390 -0.91 -2.84 28.88
C ILE A 390 0.21 -2.18 29.71
N SER A 391 1.33 -1.86 29.10
CA SER A 391 2.50 -1.28 29.80
C SER A 391 2.36 0.19 30.17
N LYS A 392 1.38 0.91 29.62
CA LYS A 392 1.17 2.33 29.96
C LYS A 392 0.85 2.54 31.43
N PRO A 393 1.28 3.68 32.00
CA PRO A 393 0.91 4.05 33.37
C PRO A 393 -0.60 3.94 33.59
N GLN A 394 -0.99 3.48 34.75
CA GLN A 394 -2.42 3.27 35.04
C GLN A 394 -3.14 4.62 35.12
N ASP A 395 -4.16 4.77 34.29
CA ASP A 395 -5.31 5.56 34.68
C ASP A 395 -5.96 4.83 35.87
N ASN A 396 -5.85 5.44 37.04
CA ASN A 396 -6.40 4.85 38.29
C ASN A 396 -7.92 4.81 38.34
N SER A 397 -8.59 5.32 37.28
CA SER A 397 -10.02 5.22 37.13
C SER A 397 -10.47 3.75 36.97
N ILE A 398 -11.65 3.43 37.44
CA ILE A 398 -12.28 2.11 37.27
C ILE A 398 -12.35 1.78 35.76
N SER A 399 -12.67 2.77 34.93
CA SER A 399 -12.72 2.66 33.47
C SER A 399 -11.38 2.27 32.89
N GLY A 400 -10.28 2.92 33.29
CA GLY A 400 -8.92 2.62 32.80
C GLY A 400 -8.48 1.19 33.14
N ARG A 401 -8.75 0.74 34.34
CA ARG A 401 -8.47 -0.65 34.77
C ARG A 401 -9.29 -1.67 33.96
N MET A 402 -10.56 -1.41 33.74
CA MET A 402 -11.45 -2.29 32.97
C MET A 402 -11.00 -2.35 31.50
N LYS A 403 -10.64 -1.21 30.86
CA LYS A 403 -10.10 -1.15 29.51
C LYS A 403 -8.81 -2.00 29.37
N LYS A 404 -7.90 -1.95 30.34
CA LYS A 404 -6.69 -2.79 30.34
C LYS A 404 -7.00 -4.30 30.44
N VAL A 405 -7.94 -4.67 31.28
CA VAL A 405 -8.38 -6.07 31.38
C VAL A 405 -9.01 -6.51 30.07
N LEU A 406 -9.90 -5.71 29.50
CA LEU A 406 -10.55 -6.00 28.22
C LEU A 406 -9.54 -6.09 27.06
N THR A 407 -8.43 -5.35 27.09
CA THR A 407 -7.38 -5.44 26.07
C THR A 407 -6.76 -6.84 26.00
N LYS A 408 -6.73 -7.59 27.10
CA LYS A 408 -6.21 -8.97 27.12
C LYS A 408 -7.14 -9.98 26.43
N PHE A 409 -8.42 -9.70 26.39
CA PHE A 409 -9.44 -10.66 25.92
C PHE A 409 -10.10 -10.26 24.60
N LEU A 410 -10.19 -8.97 24.32
CA LEU A 410 -10.80 -8.49 23.08
C LEU A 410 -9.78 -8.39 21.94
N PRO A 411 -10.16 -8.74 20.71
CA PRO A 411 -9.30 -8.61 19.55
C PRO A 411 -8.90 -7.15 19.28
N SER A 412 -7.69 -6.96 18.77
CA SER A 412 -7.16 -5.66 18.36
C SER A 412 -7.54 -5.37 16.91
N PRO A 413 -8.12 -4.21 16.61
CA PRO A 413 -8.40 -3.80 15.25
C PRO A 413 -7.12 -3.35 14.56
N ILE A 414 -6.83 -3.93 13.39
CA ILE A 414 -5.76 -3.52 12.50
C ILE A 414 -6.39 -3.22 11.14
N GLY A 415 -6.17 -2.01 10.64
CA GLY A 415 -6.60 -1.59 9.32
C GLY A 415 -5.61 -2.04 8.26
N PHE A 416 -6.10 -2.63 7.18
CA PHE A 416 -5.33 -2.99 6.01
C PHE A 416 -5.81 -2.21 4.80
N PHE A 417 -4.88 -1.76 3.98
CA PHE A 417 -5.17 -1.26 2.66
C PHE A 417 -4.98 -2.38 1.64
N ILE A 418 -6.09 -2.85 1.08
CA ILE A 418 -6.11 -3.93 0.09
C ILE A 418 -6.18 -3.32 -1.31
N VAL A 419 -5.56 -3.82 -2.15
CA VAL A 419 -4.61 -3.65 -3.19
C VAL A 419 -5.15 -3.83 -4.61
N ARG A 420 -4.43 -3.23 -5.51
CA ARG A 420 -4.42 -3.23 -6.97
C ARG A 420 -4.62 -4.61 -7.59
N LYS A 421 -5.21 -4.62 -8.76
CA LYS A 421 -5.19 -5.81 -9.61
C LYS A 421 -3.75 -6.11 -10.05
N PRO A 422 -3.36 -7.39 -10.14
CA PRO A 422 -2.08 -7.73 -10.73
C PRO A 422 -1.92 -7.11 -12.12
N GLY A 423 -0.78 -6.46 -12.37
CA GLY A 423 -0.50 -5.80 -13.65
C GLY A 423 -0.96 -4.34 -13.74
N ASP A 424 -1.61 -3.77 -12.73
CA ASP A 424 -1.87 -2.33 -12.67
C ASP A 424 -0.71 -1.60 -11.98
N TRP A 425 0.08 -0.86 -12.76
CA TRP A 425 1.26 -0.11 -12.34
C TRP A 425 1.04 1.40 -12.36
N SER A 426 -0.20 1.86 -12.52
CA SER A 426 -0.52 3.29 -12.59
C SER A 426 -0.34 4.00 -11.24
N LEU A 427 0.00 5.29 -11.27
CA LEU A 427 -0.02 6.14 -10.07
C LEU A 427 -1.45 6.60 -9.76
N ARG A 428 -2.30 5.65 -9.37
CA ARG A 428 -3.69 5.90 -8.95
C ARG A 428 -3.91 5.38 -7.54
N ASN A 429 -4.85 5.96 -6.82
CA ASN A 429 -5.30 5.40 -5.56
C ASN A 429 -6.30 4.26 -5.81
N LEU A 430 -5.81 3.04 -5.69
CA LEU A 430 -6.59 1.81 -5.80
C LEU A 430 -6.69 1.08 -4.45
N THR A 431 -6.52 1.82 -3.38
CA THR A 431 -6.57 1.31 -2.01
C THR A 431 -7.99 1.29 -1.46
N THR A 432 -8.25 0.34 -0.61
CA THR A 432 -9.46 0.26 0.21
C THR A 432 -9.09 -0.06 1.64
N GLY A 433 -9.77 0.55 2.59
CA GLY A 433 -9.59 0.26 4.01
C GLY A 433 -10.47 -0.90 4.45
N SER A 434 -9.88 -1.87 5.14
CA SER A 434 -10.62 -2.93 5.82
C SER A 434 -10.00 -3.20 7.19
N ILE A 435 -10.84 -3.50 8.17
CA ILE A 435 -10.40 -3.81 9.53
C ILE A 435 -10.39 -5.32 9.73
N VAL A 436 -9.30 -5.83 10.28
CA VAL A 436 -9.23 -7.20 10.81
C VAL A 436 -9.08 -7.12 12.32
N TYR A 437 -9.81 -7.94 13.01
CA TYR A 437 -9.76 -8.05 14.46
C TYR A 437 -8.93 -9.28 14.83
N LEU A 438 -7.76 -9.05 15.43
CA LEU A 438 -6.80 -10.09 15.80
C LEU A 438 -6.67 -10.17 17.31
N ASN A 439 -6.73 -11.37 17.86
CA ASN A 439 -6.55 -11.59 19.29
C ASN A 439 -5.05 -11.55 19.62
N PRO A 440 -4.63 -10.76 20.61
CA PRO A 440 -3.26 -10.81 21.12
C PRO A 440 -3.03 -12.05 21.95
N MET A 441 -1.80 -12.50 22.04
CA MET A 441 -1.40 -13.50 23.04
C MET A 441 -1.36 -12.87 24.44
N PRO A 442 -1.60 -13.66 25.48
CA PRO A 442 -1.41 -13.20 26.85
C PRO A 442 0.04 -12.75 27.07
N PRO A 443 0.28 -11.54 27.63
CA PRO A 443 1.63 -11.00 27.76
C PRO A 443 2.48 -11.73 28.81
N ASP A 444 1.85 -12.39 29.78
CA ASP A 444 2.47 -12.95 30.98
C ASP A 444 2.62 -14.49 30.95
N ALA A 445 2.18 -15.15 29.87
CA ALA A 445 2.28 -16.60 29.75
C ALA A 445 3.64 -17.01 29.22
N SER A 446 4.22 -18.07 29.76
CA SER A 446 5.31 -18.81 29.10
C SER A 446 4.72 -19.38 27.80
N ILE A 447 5.05 -18.77 26.68
CA ILE A 447 4.46 -19.08 25.40
C ILE A 447 5.15 -20.34 24.88
N SER A 448 4.38 -21.41 24.73
CA SER A 448 4.90 -22.61 24.09
C SER A 448 4.88 -22.48 22.56
N PRO A 449 5.72 -23.19 21.82
CA PRO A 449 5.66 -23.22 20.36
C PRO A 449 4.28 -23.58 19.81
N LYS A 450 3.53 -24.44 20.52
CA LYS A 450 2.16 -24.78 20.15
C LYS A 450 1.19 -23.60 20.28
N MET A 451 1.27 -22.82 21.36
CA MET A 451 0.44 -21.62 21.51
C MET A 451 0.72 -20.63 20.40
N LEU A 452 1.98 -20.48 20.02
CA LEU A 452 2.39 -19.62 18.92
C LEU A 452 1.86 -20.11 17.58
N TYR A 453 1.92 -21.43 17.32
CA TYR A 453 1.31 -22.04 16.15
C TYR A 453 -0.19 -21.72 16.06
N ASP A 454 -0.94 -21.97 17.13
CA ASP A 454 -2.38 -21.72 17.19
C ASP A 454 -2.71 -20.24 16.97
N HIS A 455 -1.91 -19.33 17.52
CA HIS A 455 -2.04 -17.89 17.36
C HIS A 455 -1.83 -17.42 15.92
N ILE A 456 -0.76 -17.87 15.26
CA ILE A 456 -0.48 -17.54 13.85
C ILE A 456 -1.62 -18.06 12.95
N HIS A 457 -2.13 -19.27 13.20
CA HIS A 457 -3.24 -19.83 12.44
C HIS A 457 -4.57 -19.12 12.69
N GLN A 458 -4.80 -18.58 13.88
CA GLN A 458 -5.95 -17.74 14.18
C GLN A 458 -5.86 -16.41 13.38
N CYS A 459 -4.70 -15.76 13.37
CA CYS A 459 -4.46 -14.57 12.56
C CYS A 459 -4.67 -14.85 11.07
N ARG A 460 -4.11 -15.96 10.56
CA ARG A 460 -4.30 -16.42 9.19
C ARG A 460 -5.77 -16.60 8.83
N SER A 461 -6.53 -17.21 9.71
CA SER A 461 -7.96 -17.45 9.48
C SER A 461 -8.73 -16.12 9.36
N ALA A 462 -8.45 -15.17 10.24
CA ALA A 462 -9.06 -13.83 10.20
C ALA A 462 -8.70 -13.07 8.92
N LEU A 463 -7.43 -13.11 8.50
CA LEU A 463 -6.96 -12.47 7.25
C LEU A 463 -7.56 -13.15 6.01
N SER A 464 -7.69 -14.48 6.03
CA SER A 464 -8.32 -15.24 4.94
C SER A 464 -9.80 -14.89 4.78
N LEU A 465 -10.54 -14.77 5.91
CA LEU A 465 -11.94 -14.35 5.89
C LEU A 465 -12.10 -12.98 5.23
N LEU A 466 -11.22 -12.03 5.53
CA LEU A 466 -11.25 -10.71 4.92
C LEU A 466 -11.04 -10.77 3.40
N LYS A 467 -10.05 -11.56 2.94
CA LYS A 467 -9.75 -11.70 1.50
C LYS A 467 -10.92 -12.26 0.67
N HIS A 468 -11.75 -13.11 1.26
CA HIS A 468 -12.90 -13.72 0.59
C HIS A 468 -14.20 -12.92 0.77
N SER A 469 -14.18 -11.87 1.58
CA SER A 469 -15.32 -10.97 1.81
C SER A 469 -15.48 -9.96 0.67
N LEU A 470 -16.72 -9.55 0.42
CA LEU A 470 -17.03 -8.43 -0.48
C LEU A 470 -16.79 -7.05 0.19
N ILE A 471 -16.58 -7.02 1.50
CA ILE A 471 -16.44 -5.77 2.27
C ILE A 471 -15.35 -4.85 1.69
N PRO A 472 -14.13 -5.32 1.38
CA PRO A 472 -13.11 -4.45 0.81
C PRO A 472 -13.54 -3.82 -0.53
N ARG A 473 -14.28 -4.56 -1.36
CA ARG A 473 -14.80 -4.04 -2.63
C ARG A 473 -15.91 -3.02 -2.40
N ILE A 474 -16.83 -3.29 -1.49
CA ILE A 474 -17.93 -2.37 -1.14
C ILE A 474 -17.34 -1.07 -0.58
N VAL A 475 -16.40 -1.15 0.36
CA VAL A 475 -15.73 0.02 0.93
C VAL A 475 -14.99 0.81 -0.16
N PHE A 476 -14.29 0.14 -1.08
CA PHE A 476 -13.65 0.79 -2.22
C PHE A 476 -14.64 1.59 -3.05
N TYR A 477 -15.76 1.00 -3.45
CA TYR A 477 -16.78 1.71 -4.22
C TYR A 477 -17.45 2.84 -3.44
N ILE A 478 -17.69 2.66 -2.15
CA ILE A 478 -18.20 3.74 -1.28
C ILE A 478 -17.23 4.91 -1.26
N MET A 479 -15.93 4.66 -1.06
CA MET A 479 -14.91 5.71 -1.07
C MET A 479 -14.82 6.41 -2.43
N GLN A 480 -14.87 5.66 -3.53
CA GLN A 480 -14.90 6.22 -4.89
C GLN A 480 -16.10 7.13 -5.11
N VAL A 481 -17.30 6.65 -4.78
CA VAL A 481 -18.54 7.42 -4.94
C VAL A 481 -18.53 8.65 -4.03
N THR A 482 -18.13 8.51 -2.78
CA THR A 482 -18.06 9.64 -1.83
C THR A 482 -17.13 10.73 -2.31
N GLY A 483 -15.98 10.36 -2.89
CA GLY A 483 -15.05 11.33 -3.46
C GLY A 483 -15.57 11.98 -4.76
N GLN A 484 -16.46 11.34 -5.50
CA GLN A 484 -17.04 11.87 -6.73
C GLN A 484 -18.32 12.71 -6.51
N VAL A 485 -19.06 12.45 -5.44
CA VAL A 485 -20.33 13.15 -5.16
C VAL A 485 -20.21 14.68 -5.22
N PRO A 486 -19.14 15.32 -4.72
CA PRO A 486 -18.98 16.77 -4.85
C PRO A 486 -18.92 17.26 -6.29
N THR A 487 -18.40 16.46 -7.21
CA THR A 487 -18.30 16.81 -8.64
C THR A 487 -19.59 16.56 -9.41
N LEU A 488 -20.35 15.53 -8.99
CA LEU A 488 -21.62 15.14 -9.62
C LEU A 488 -22.82 15.96 -9.14
N TRP A 489 -22.78 16.44 -7.90
CA TRP A 489 -23.90 17.12 -7.23
C TRP A 489 -23.47 18.44 -6.59
N PRO A 490 -23.30 19.51 -7.38
CA PRO A 490 -22.79 20.78 -6.86
C PRO A 490 -23.73 21.46 -5.84
N VAL A 491 -25.04 21.22 -5.91
CA VAL A 491 -26.02 21.94 -5.08
C VAL A 491 -26.06 21.47 -3.62
N PRO A 492 -26.18 20.17 -3.28
CA PRO A 492 -26.19 19.73 -1.88
C PRO A 492 -24.85 19.98 -1.16
N PHE A 493 -23.73 19.83 -1.86
CA PHE A 493 -22.40 20.03 -1.28
C PHE A 493 -21.99 21.49 -1.15
N GLY A 494 -22.54 22.37 -1.97
CA GLY A 494 -22.41 23.82 -1.74
C GLY A 494 -22.96 24.25 -0.38
N LEU A 495 -24.01 23.60 0.09
CA LEU A 495 -24.53 23.78 1.45
C LEU A 495 -23.62 23.17 2.51
N LEU A 496 -22.96 22.04 2.22
CA LEU A 496 -22.07 21.33 3.14
C LEU A 496 -20.68 21.98 3.25
N ASN A 497 -20.25 22.74 2.22
CA ASN A 497 -18.95 23.40 2.21
C ASN A 497 -18.88 24.72 2.97
N SER A 498 -19.98 25.28 3.39
CA SER A 498 -19.95 26.46 4.23
C SER A 498 -19.44 26.11 5.62
N SER A 499 -18.38 26.77 6.09
CA SER A 499 -17.86 26.60 7.45
C SER A 499 -18.92 26.93 8.54
N LYS A 500 -19.96 27.64 8.16
CA LYS A 500 -21.10 28.00 9.01
C LYS A 500 -22.24 26.98 8.97
N ASN A 501 -22.11 25.93 8.15
CA ASN A 501 -23.19 24.96 7.99
C ASN A 501 -23.28 24.04 9.21
N PHE A 502 -24.44 24.04 9.86
CA PHE A 502 -24.74 23.21 11.01
C PHE A 502 -24.52 21.71 10.74
N VAL A 503 -24.98 21.22 9.59
CA VAL A 503 -24.85 19.79 9.19
C VAL A 503 -23.39 19.41 9.05
N ARG A 504 -22.56 20.26 8.44
CA ARG A 504 -21.11 20.00 8.34
C ARG A 504 -20.49 19.89 9.73
N LYS A 505 -20.70 20.92 10.56
CA LYS A 505 -20.03 21.02 11.87
C LYS A 505 -20.47 19.94 12.85
N TRP A 506 -21.77 19.63 12.91
CA TRP A 506 -22.34 18.78 13.95
C TRP A 506 -22.57 17.31 13.52
N VAL A 507 -22.58 17.04 12.23
CA VAL A 507 -22.85 15.69 11.71
C VAL A 507 -21.69 15.15 10.91
N LEU A 508 -21.28 15.84 9.83
CA LEU A 508 -20.29 15.31 8.90
C LEU A 508 -18.89 15.26 9.48
N VAL A 509 -18.40 16.34 10.07
CA VAL A 509 -17.05 16.38 10.64
C VAL A 509 -16.88 15.35 11.75
N PRO A 510 -17.77 15.25 12.76
CA PRO A 510 -17.68 14.20 13.77
C PRO A 510 -17.79 12.78 13.20
N LEU A 511 -18.65 12.58 12.19
CA LEU A 511 -18.78 11.28 11.54
C LEU A 511 -17.49 10.88 10.80
N ILE A 512 -16.89 11.82 10.06
CA ILE A 512 -15.62 11.60 9.34
C ILE A 512 -14.49 11.34 10.34
N GLU A 513 -14.35 12.16 11.37
CA GLU A 513 -13.34 11.97 12.41
C GLU A 513 -13.51 10.64 13.13
N SER A 514 -14.72 10.28 13.49
CA SER A 514 -15.02 8.98 14.09
C SER A 514 -14.67 7.82 13.15
N SER A 515 -14.98 7.94 11.86
CA SER A 515 -14.63 6.95 10.85
C SER A 515 -13.12 6.81 10.69
N LEU A 516 -12.38 7.91 10.62
CA LEU A 516 -10.92 7.90 10.51
C LEU A 516 -10.26 7.29 11.76
N ARG A 517 -10.78 7.59 12.94
CA ARG A 517 -10.33 7.03 14.21
C ARG A 517 -10.72 5.57 14.40
N SER A 518 -11.64 5.03 13.60
CA SER A 518 -12.01 3.61 13.67
C SER A 518 -10.86 2.67 13.28
N PHE A 519 -9.83 3.21 12.64
CA PHE A 519 -8.60 2.51 12.29
C PHE A 519 -7.45 2.92 13.22
N PRO A 520 -7.37 2.42 14.45
CA PRO A 520 -6.34 2.85 15.40
C PRO A 520 -4.93 2.58 14.91
N VAL A 521 -4.77 1.53 14.12
CA VAL A 521 -3.50 1.15 13.48
C VAL A 521 -3.77 0.81 12.03
N ILE A 522 -3.00 1.43 11.14
CA ILE A 522 -2.95 1.09 9.73
C ILE A 522 -1.66 0.34 9.47
N LEU A 523 -1.77 -0.86 8.95
CA LEU A 523 -0.64 -1.69 8.56
C LEU A 523 -0.62 -1.85 7.03
N THR A 524 0.47 -1.43 6.41
CA THR A 524 0.72 -1.62 4.98
C THR A 524 1.98 -2.45 4.79
N ASN A 525 1.88 -3.52 4.03
CA ASN A 525 3.02 -4.31 3.60
C ASN A 525 3.22 -4.13 2.09
N VAL A 526 4.33 -3.51 1.71
CA VAL A 526 4.69 -3.28 0.32
C VAL A 526 5.97 -4.07 0.01
N PRO A 527 5.91 -5.05 -0.91
CA PRO A 527 7.11 -5.75 -1.30
C PRO A 527 8.04 -4.83 -2.10
N GLY A 528 9.29 -4.73 -1.66
CA GLY A 528 10.38 -4.13 -2.40
C GLY A 528 11.24 -5.19 -3.11
N PRO A 529 12.36 -4.83 -3.76
CA PRO A 529 13.29 -5.75 -4.39
C PRO A 529 14.02 -6.59 -3.34
N ALA A 530 13.44 -7.75 -3.04
CA ALA A 530 13.88 -8.57 -1.90
C ALA A 530 15.22 -9.29 -2.13
N LYS A 531 15.67 -9.44 -3.38
CA LYS A 531 16.88 -10.21 -3.71
C LYS A 531 18.10 -9.36 -4.03
N ASN A 532 17.89 -8.15 -4.54
CA ASN A 532 18.94 -7.31 -5.09
C ASN A 532 19.05 -6.01 -4.29
N THR A 533 20.27 -5.59 -4.02
CA THR A 533 20.53 -4.21 -3.62
C THR A 533 20.30 -3.28 -4.81
N ILE A 534 19.68 -2.15 -4.56
CA ILE A 534 19.49 -1.09 -5.55
C ILE A 534 20.52 0.01 -5.36
N THR A 535 20.77 0.76 -6.41
CA THR A 535 21.63 1.95 -6.37
C THR A 535 20.87 3.17 -6.85
N LEU A 536 21.24 4.32 -6.31
CA LEU A 536 20.86 5.64 -6.79
C LEU A 536 22.10 6.27 -7.43
N GLU A 537 22.11 6.41 -8.75
CA GLU A 537 23.25 6.92 -9.53
C GLU A 537 24.60 6.29 -9.11
N GLY A 538 24.60 4.98 -8.92
CA GLY A 538 25.78 4.21 -8.51
C GLY A 538 26.02 4.10 -7.00
N VAL A 539 25.34 4.88 -6.17
CA VAL A 539 25.46 4.81 -4.71
C VAL A 539 24.52 3.74 -4.16
N GLU A 540 25.05 2.79 -3.41
CA GLU A 540 24.30 1.66 -2.86
C GLU A 540 23.30 2.12 -1.80
N VAL A 541 22.06 1.66 -1.91
CA VAL A 541 21.05 1.78 -0.86
C VAL A 541 21.20 0.61 0.11
N MET A 542 21.61 0.89 1.34
CA MET A 542 21.79 -0.13 2.37
C MET A 542 20.49 -0.50 3.08
N ARG A 543 19.68 0.49 3.37
CA ARG A 543 18.41 0.33 4.08
C ARG A 543 17.33 1.20 3.47
N TRP A 544 16.14 0.65 3.39
CA TRP A 544 14.96 1.33 2.92
C TRP A 544 13.80 1.10 3.88
N ALA A 545 13.14 2.15 4.32
CA ALA A 545 11.94 2.10 5.12
C ALA A 545 10.82 2.88 4.41
N ALA A 546 9.59 2.39 4.47
CA ALA A 546 8.44 3.04 3.88
C ALA A 546 7.32 3.18 4.91
N LEU A 547 6.65 4.31 4.90
CA LEU A 547 5.61 4.66 5.85
C LEU A 547 4.30 4.96 5.12
N PRO A 548 3.18 4.30 5.49
CA PRO A 548 1.85 4.68 5.03
C PRO A 548 1.34 5.91 5.78
N PRO A 549 0.31 6.60 5.24
CA PRO A 549 -0.34 7.68 5.95
C PRO A 549 -1.05 7.18 7.22
N GLN A 550 -1.12 8.03 8.23
CA GLN A 550 -2.04 7.85 9.36
C GLN A 550 -3.48 8.12 8.91
N SER A 551 -4.45 7.41 9.47
CA SER A 551 -5.88 7.62 9.15
C SER A 551 -6.52 8.82 9.84
N GLY A 552 -5.89 9.38 10.85
CA GLY A 552 -6.42 10.52 11.60
C GLY A 552 -5.70 10.73 12.92
N THR A 553 -6.12 11.71 13.68
CA THR A 553 -5.54 12.06 14.98
C THR A 553 -5.58 10.87 15.95
N GLY A 554 -4.46 10.60 16.56
CA GLY A 554 -4.30 9.53 17.54
C GLY A 554 -4.11 8.13 16.94
N THR A 555 -4.13 7.99 15.61
CA THR A 555 -3.89 6.71 14.94
C THR A 555 -2.41 6.48 14.68
N ILE A 556 -2.04 5.22 14.47
CA ILE A 556 -0.67 4.80 14.18
C ILE A 556 -0.58 4.29 12.76
N GLY A 557 0.35 4.83 11.99
CA GLY A 557 0.73 4.32 10.67
C GLY A 557 1.91 3.36 10.79
N MET A 558 1.81 2.18 10.19
CA MET A 558 2.86 1.17 10.21
C MET A 558 3.14 0.66 8.81
N GLY A 559 4.37 0.80 8.36
CA GLY A 559 4.85 0.30 7.10
C GLY A 559 5.73 -0.93 7.28
N ILE A 560 5.57 -1.92 6.42
CA ILE A 560 6.46 -3.05 6.28
C ILE A 560 7.01 -3.02 4.86
N ILE A 561 8.31 -3.07 4.73
CA ILE A 561 8.97 -3.18 3.43
C ILE A 561 10.05 -4.27 3.48
N SER A 562 10.06 -5.11 2.44
CA SER A 562 11.14 -6.09 2.24
C SER A 562 12.15 -5.56 1.23
N TYR A 563 13.44 -5.59 1.58
CA TYR A 563 14.50 -5.08 0.74
C TYR A 563 15.81 -5.85 0.97
N ALA A 564 16.50 -6.23 -0.11
CA ALA A 564 17.86 -6.80 -0.10
C ALA A 564 18.06 -7.93 0.92
N GLY A 565 17.13 -8.89 0.98
CA GLY A 565 17.20 -10.00 1.92
C GLY A 565 16.71 -9.70 3.33
N GLY A 566 16.36 -8.46 3.63
CA GLY A 566 15.86 -8.02 4.91
C GLY A 566 14.43 -7.49 4.88
N LEU A 567 13.88 -7.24 6.05
CA LEU A 567 12.59 -6.59 6.25
C LEU A 567 12.72 -5.55 7.35
N CYS A 568 12.15 -4.39 7.14
CA CYS A 568 12.10 -3.29 8.10
C CYS A 568 10.64 -2.90 8.34
N ILE A 569 10.30 -2.60 9.59
CA ILE A 569 9.05 -1.91 9.91
C ILE A 569 9.34 -0.44 10.18
N SER A 570 8.38 0.41 9.83
CA SER A 570 8.36 1.83 10.20
C SER A 570 7.06 2.16 10.91
N VAL A 571 7.12 3.03 11.88
CA VAL A 571 5.98 3.42 12.71
C VAL A 571 5.93 4.93 12.81
N ALA A 572 4.76 5.52 12.57
CA ALA A 572 4.50 6.92 12.85
C ALA A 572 3.27 7.08 13.75
N ALA A 573 3.35 8.01 14.65
CA ALA A 573 2.28 8.39 15.58
C ALA A 573 2.29 9.91 15.81
N ASP A 574 1.21 10.45 16.33
CA ASP A 574 1.20 11.84 16.77
C ASP A 574 2.13 12.02 17.97
N LYS A 575 2.94 13.06 17.95
CA LYS A 575 3.82 13.40 19.06
C LYS A 575 3.05 14.19 20.11
N VAL A 576 2.62 13.48 21.13
CA VAL A 576 1.93 14.08 22.28
C VAL A 576 2.62 13.66 23.59
N PRO A 577 2.74 14.54 24.58
CA PRO A 577 3.51 14.26 25.81
C PRO A 577 3.07 12.96 26.52
N ALA A 578 1.76 12.68 26.51
CA ALA A 578 1.22 11.48 27.18
C ALA A 578 1.57 10.15 26.50
N SER A 579 2.02 10.16 25.25
CA SER A 579 2.41 8.98 24.48
C SER A 579 3.80 9.11 23.85
N GLU A 580 4.61 10.06 24.29
CA GLU A 580 5.96 10.29 23.75
C GLU A 580 6.78 9.00 23.72
N GLY A 581 7.48 8.78 22.60
CA GLY A 581 8.30 7.59 22.35
C GLY A 581 7.51 6.35 21.95
N VAL A 582 6.20 6.44 21.69
CA VAL A 582 5.37 5.27 21.32
C VAL A 582 5.87 4.59 20.05
N ALA A 583 6.27 5.35 19.03
CA ALA A 583 6.77 4.78 17.76
C ALA A 583 8.03 3.94 17.99
N ARG A 584 8.98 4.46 18.76
CA ARG A 584 10.23 3.76 19.12
C ARG A 584 9.94 2.51 19.95
N ARG A 585 9.12 2.63 21.00
CA ARG A 585 8.78 1.46 21.84
C ARG A 585 8.12 0.34 21.05
N ILE A 586 7.28 0.67 20.07
CA ILE A 586 6.67 -0.34 19.19
C ILE A 586 7.75 -1.03 18.35
N CYS A 587 8.69 -0.31 17.74
CA CYS A 587 9.80 -0.89 16.99
C CYS A 587 10.68 -1.80 17.86
N GLU A 588 11.09 -1.35 19.05
CA GLU A 588 11.89 -2.15 19.98
C GLU A 588 11.15 -3.40 20.50
N ARG A 589 9.85 -3.29 20.75
CA ARG A 589 9.01 -4.43 21.14
C ARG A 589 8.87 -5.42 19.99
N PHE A 590 8.74 -4.91 18.75
CA PHE A 590 8.71 -5.75 17.56
C PHE A 590 9.98 -6.57 17.45
N GLU A 591 11.15 -5.95 17.54
CA GLU A 591 12.44 -6.65 17.45
C GLU A 591 12.51 -7.80 18.47
N ARG A 592 12.26 -7.51 19.74
CA ARG A 592 12.27 -8.53 20.81
C ARG A 592 11.23 -9.62 20.61
N ARG A 593 10.04 -9.26 20.15
CA ARG A 593 8.96 -10.23 19.95
C ARG A 593 9.23 -11.12 18.75
N PHE A 594 9.75 -10.56 17.68
CA PHE A 594 10.13 -11.32 16.49
C PHE A 594 11.28 -12.30 16.79
N ASP A 595 12.32 -11.89 17.51
CA ASP A 595 13.40 -12.78 17.96
C ASP A 595 12.87 -13.98 18.76
N TYR A 596 11.82 -13.75 19.53
CA TYR A 596 11.16 -14.85 20.25
C TYR A 596 10.45 -15.82 19.29
N TYR A 597 9.76 -15.32 18.26
CA TYR A 597 9.14 -16.16 17.23
C TYR A 597 10.17 -17.01 16.50
N VAL A 598 11.31 -16.44 16.17
CA VAL A 598 12.43 -17.15 15.51
C VAL A 598 12.98 -18.28 16.41
N ARG A 599 13.15 -18.03 17.70
CA ARG A 599 13.59 -19.06 18.64
C ARG A 599 12.61 -20.23 18.71
N CYS A 600 11.31 -19.94 18.86
CA CYS A 600 10.29 -20.98 18.85
C CYS A 600 10.23 -21.73 17.51
N ALA A 601 10.45 -21.04 16.40
CA ALA A 601 10.48 -21.69 15.08
C ALA A 601 11.66 -22.68 14.96
N LYS A 602 12.84 -22.31 15.47
CA LYS A 602 14.01 -23.22 15.54
C LYS A 602 13.71 -24.45 16.37
N GLU A 603 13.12 -24.29 17.55
CA GLU A 603 12.71 -25.42 18.40
C GLU A 603 11.73 -26.36 17.69
N VAL A 604 10.77 -25.83 16.95
CA VAL A 604 9.79 -26.64 16.19
C VAL A 604 10.47 -27.43 15.07
N VAL A 605 11.43 -26.83 14.36
CA VAL A 605 12.16 -27.53 13.28
C VAL A 605 13.05 -28.62 13.85
N GLU A 606 13.81 -28.32 14.90
CA GLU A 606 14.68 -29.31 15.58
C GLU A 606 13.91 -30.53 16.12
N HIS A 607 12.64 -30.39 16.46
CA HIS A 607 11.80 -31.52 16.92
C HIS A 607 11.07 -32.25 15.78
N ARG A 608 11.16 -31.76 14.54
CA ARG A 608 10.62 -32.45 13.36
C ARG A 608 11.61 -33.41 12.71
N ASP A 609 12.91 -33.11 12.84
CA ASP A 609 14.03 -33.94 12.40
C ASP A 609 14.33 -35.03 13.45
#